data_d84bad79f1e257a500a64201f1885051
#
_entry.id   d84bad79f1e257a500a64201f1885051
#
_cell.length_a   1.000
_cell.length_b   1.000
_cell.length_c   1.000
_cell.angle_alpha   90.00
_cell.angle_beta   90.00
_cell.angle_gamma   90.00
#
_symmetry.space_group_name_H-M   'P 1'
#
loop_
_entity.id
_entity.type
_entity.pdbx_description
1 polymer ?
#
loop_
_entity_poly.entity_id
_entity_poly.type
_entity_poly.pdbx_seq_one_letter_code
_entity_poly.pdbx_strand_id
1 'polypeptide(L)'
;MRKPLLSAFLAASIALLVSLPSNAAAKTDFNVCWTIYAGWMPWEYAQAQGIVDKWAKKYGIHIKVTQLNDYVESINQYTAGQFDGCTMTNMDALTIPAAGGVDSTALLVSDFSNGNDGIVIKGNGKTVADLKGMNVNLVELSVSHYLLARALDSVDLQEKDLKVINTSDADISAAFNTDAVQAVTTWNPMLADIKAKPGVTEVFDSSKIPGEIIDMMVVNTQTLKDNPALGKALTGAWFEVVALMGNPSASGEAALEHMAKASGTDLAGFKAQLATTQLFHTPQQMLDFVNSPELPKTMDKVSGFSFEHGLLGQAAKDSSAVGMSFAHEITRGDKGNLKLRFDPGYVQMAVDGKL
;
A
#
# COMPACT_ATOMS: atom_id res chain seq x y z
N MET A 1 -75.65 34.60 44.23
CA MET A 1 -74.39 34.16 44.78
C MET A 1 -73.51 33.74 43.58
N ARG A 2 -72.57 34.58 43.15
CA ARG A 2 -71.69 34.33 42.01
C ARG A 2 -70.30 34.03 42.55
N LYS A 3 -69.71 32.87 42.17
CA LYS A 3 -68.33 32.48 42.44
C LYS A 3 -67.41 33.03 41.37
N PRO A 4 -66.24 33.57 41.65
CA PRO A 4 -65.27 33.95 40.62
C PRO A 4 -64.39 32.74 40.22
N LEU A 5 -64.18 32.62 38.93
CA LEU A 5 -63.21 31.70 38.29
C LEU A 5 -61.80 32.32 38.41
N LEU A 6 -60.87 31.60 39.05
CA LEU A 6 -59.45 31.91 39.01
C LEU A 6 -58.81 31.29 37.76
N SER A 7 -58.35 32.12 36.84
CA SER A 7 -57.56 31.71 35.71
C SER A 7 -56.07 31.63 36.10
N ALA A 8 -55.52 30.42 36.12
CA ALA A 8 -54.06 30.21 36.29
C ALA A 8 -53.37 30.32 34.93
N PHE A 9 -52.53 31.32 34.77
CA PHE A 9 -51.57 31.43 33.66
C PHE A 9 -50.36 30.53 33.89
N LEU A 10 -50.22 29.47 33.11
CA LEU A 10 -49.03 28.62 33.09
C LEU A 10 -48.03 29.23 32.11
N ALA A 11 -46.98 29.89 32.61
CA ALA A 11 -45.88 30.38 31.78
C ALA A 11 -44.94 29.21 31.45
N ALA A 12 -44.99 28.75 30.19
CA ALA A 12 -44.06 27.78 29.66
C ALA A 12 -42.72 28.45 29.30
N SER A 13 -41.72 28.28 30.13
CA SER A 13 -40.32 28.71 29.83
C SER A 13 -39.72 27.72 28.83
N ILE A 14 -39.57 28.13 27.59
CA ILE A 14 -38.84 27.40 26.57
C ILE A 14 -37.35 27.68 26.82
N ALA A 15 -36.65 26.73 27.42
CA ALA A 15 -35.19 26.75 27.49
C ALA A 15 -34.61 26.41 26.11
N LEU A 16 -34.11 27.40 25.39
CA LEU A 16 -33.26 27.18 24.21
C LEU A 16 -31.98 26.50 24.66
N LEU A 17 -31.88 25.20 24.45
CA LEU A 17 -30.59 24.46 24.48
C LEU A 17 -29.77 24.91 23.28
N VAL A 18 -28.92 25.92 23.50
CA VAL A 18 -27.83 26.25 22.58
C VAL A 18 -26.83 25.11 22.70
N SER A 19 -26.86 24.15 21.74
CA SER A 19 -25.80 23.18 21.59
C SER A 19 -24.54 23.94 21.13
N LEU A 20 -23.63 24.18 22.06
CA LEU A 20 -22.27 24.62 21.72
C LEU A 20 -21.64 23.53 20.87
N PRO A 21 -21.00 23.86 19.76
CA PRO A 21 -20.22 22.89 19.01
C PRO A 21 -19.16 22.34 19.97
N SER A 22 -19.21 21.04 20.25
CA SER A 22 -18.16 20.34 20.94
C SER A 22 -16.92 20.43 20.04
N ASN A 23 -15.98 21.29 20.37
CA ASN A 23 -14.65 21.24 19.80
C ASN A 23 -14.01 19.97 20.36
N ALA A 24 -14.24 18.83 19.69
CA ALA A 24 -13.45 17.65 19.93
C ALA A 24 -11.98 18.06 19.72
N ALA A 25 -11.14 17.82 20.73
CA ALA A 25 -9.71 18.09 20.61
C ALA A 25 -9.18 17.40 19.34
N ALA A 26 -8.41 18.13 18.55
CA ALA A 26 -7.81 17.56 17.33
C ALA A 26 -7.03 16.29 17.71
N LYS A 27 -7.18 15.24 16.91
CA LYS A 27 -6.43 13.99 17.11
C LYS A 27 -4.94 14.28 17.00
N THR A 28 -4.17 13.81 17.99
CA THR A 28 -2.71 14.03 18.07
C THR A 28 -1.91 12.75 17.96
N ASP A 29 -2.54 11.60 18.14
CA ASP A 29 -1.90 10.30 18.17
C ASP A 29 -2.36 9.46 16.98
N PHE A 30 -1.41 9.00 16.18
CA PHE A 30 -1.66 8.29 14.92
C PHE A 30 -0.89 6.98 14.88
N ASN A 31 -1.50 5.96 14.29
CA ASN A 31 -0.87 4.67 14.02
C ASN A 31 -0.87 4.41 12.53
N VAL A 32 0.28 4.04 11.99
CA VAL A 32 0.39 3.54 10.61
C VAL A 32 1.03 2.16 10.60
N CYS A 33 0.64 1.30 9.66
CA CYS A 33 1.18 -0.04 9.53
C CYS A 33 1.99 -0.23 8.25
N TRP A 34 2.85 -1.24 8.27
CA TRP A 34 3.61 -1.72 7.14
C TRP A 34 3.94 -3.21 7.30
N THR A 35 4.30 -3.88 6.22
CA THR A 35 4.76 -5.27 6.23
C THR A 35 6.11 -5.39 5.54
N ILE A 36 6.80 -6.55 5.69
CA ILE A 36 8.12 -6.75 5.12
C ILE A 36 8.05 -6.79 3.59
N TYR A 37 8.70 -5.79 3.00
CA TYR A 37 9.00 -5.64 1.59
C TYR A 37 10.26 -4.77 1.47
N ALA A 38 11.18 -5.09 0.55
CA ALA A 38 12.46 -4.39 0.46
C ALA A 38 12.31 -2.87 0.30
N GLY A 39 11.33 -2.42 -0.50
CA GLY A 39 11.02 -1.00 -0.72
C GLY A 39 10.35 -0.30 0.46
N TRP A 40 9.81 -1.02 1.46
CA TRP A 40 9.20 -0.43 2.65
C TRP A 40 10.09 -0.45 3.89
N MET A 41 11.26 -1.06 3.83
CA MET A 41 12.23 -1.06 4.93
C MET A 41 12.62 0.34 5.44
N PRO A 42 12.51 1.43 4.65
CA PRO A 42 12.68 2.79 5.18
C PRO A 42 11.78 3.13 6.36
N TRP A 43 10.57 2.55 6.47
CA TRP A 43 9.67 2.77 7.61
C TRP A 43 10.20 2.17 8.91
N GLU A 44 10.79 0.96 8.81
CA GLU A 44 11.49 0.34 9.96
C GLU A 44 12.60 1.25 10.46
N TYR A 45 13.48 1.66 9.56
CA TYR A 45 14.60 2.52 9.89
C TYR A 45 14.16 3.87 10.46
N ALA A 46 13.15 4.49 9.86
CA ALA A 46 12.62 5.77 10.33
C ALA A 46 12.08 5.68 11.76
N GLN A 47 11.39 4.58 12.09
CA GLN A 47 10.89 4.35 13.44
C GLN A 47 12.04 4.04 14.42
N ALA A 48 12.94 3.12 14.06
CA ALA A 48 14.05 2.69 14.91
C ALA A 48 15.04 3.81 15.25
N GLN A 49 15.27 4.74 14.30
CA GLN A 49 16.19 5.87 14.47
C GLN A 49 15.51 7.15 14.99
N GLY A 50 14.23 7.11 15.35
CA GLY A 50 13.49 8.27 15.87
C GLY A 50 13.25 9.37 14.82
N ILE A 51 13.39 9.06 13.52
CA ILE A 51 13.13 10.02 12.44
C ILE A 51 11.63 10.33 12.37
N VAL A 52 10.78 9.32 12.56
CA VAL A 52 9.32 9.50 12.66
C VAL A 52 8.98 10.44 13.80
N ASP A 53 9.55 10.21 15.00
CA ASP A 53 9.32 11.03 16.18
C ASP A 53 9.79 12.48 16.01
N LYS A 54 10.93 12.67 15.33
CA LYS A 54 11.46 14.01 15.01
C LYS A 54 10.47 14.80 14.15
N TRP A 55 9.94 14.19 13.09
CA TRP A 55 8.99 14.85 12.20
C TRP A 55 7.62 15.03 12.85
N ALA A 56 7.13 14.04 13.59
CA ALA A 56 5.90 14.15 14.37
C ALA A 56 5.95 15.29 15.37
N LYS A 57 7.05 15.41 16.15
CA LYS A 57 7.28 16.49 17.11
C LYS A 57 7.30 17.87 16.45
N LYS A 58 7.87 17.98 15.24
CA LYS A 58 7.88 19.25 14.47
C LYS A 58 6.46 19.79 14.27
N TYR A 59 5.49 18.91 14.14
CA TYR A 59 4.08 19.27 13.89
C TYR A 59 3.17 19.10 15.12
N GLY A 60 3.75 18.80 16.30
CA GLY A 60 2.98 18.70 17.55
C GLY A 60 2.07 17.47 17.64
N ILE A 61 2.44 16.38 16.98
CA ILE A 61 1.72 15.11 16.95
C ILE A 61 2.63 13.94 17.37
N HIS A 62 2.03 12.77 17.57
CA HIS A 62 2.70 11.50 17.82
C HIS A 62 2.30 10.50 16.72
N ILE A 63 3.28 9.79 16.17
CA ILE A 63 3.06 8.76 15.15
C ILE A 63 3.78 7.50 15.59
N LYS A 64 3.05 6.38 15.59
CA LYS A 64 3.63 5.04 15.75
C LYS A 64 3.58 4.32 14.42
N VAL A 65 4.72 3.82 13.96
CA VAL A 65 4.86 2.97 12.77
C VAL A 65 4.99 1.54 13.23
N THR A 66 4.04 0.68 12.87
CA THR A 66 3.93 -0.70 13.38
C THR A 66 4.11 -1.69 12.23
N GLN A 67 5.08 -2.59 12.37
CA GLN A 67 5.22 -3.73 11.46
C GLN A 67 4.18 -4.79 11.80
N LEU A 68 3.53 -5.33 10.78
CA LEU A 68 2.68 -6.53 10.85
C LEU A 68 3.32 -7.63 9.99
N ASN A 69 2.98 -8.89 10.28
CA ASN A 69 3.62 -10.04 9.63
C ASN A 69 2.84 -10.58 8.43
N ASP A 70 1.55 -10.23 8.32
CA ASP A 70 0.68 -10.67 7.23
C ASP A 70 0.21 -9.44 6.45
N TYR A 71 0.45 -9.47 5.15
CA TYR A 71 0.21 -8.34 4.26
C TYR A 71 -1.28 -8.01 4.13
N VAL A 72 -2.11 -8.98 3.79
CA VAL A 72 -3.55 -8.75 3.60
C VAL A 72 -4.23 -8.39 4.92
N GLU A 73 -3.83 -9.03 6.02
CA GLU A 73 -4.35 -8.71 7.35
C GLU A 73 -4.01 -7.26 7.75
N SER A 74 -2.82 -6.75 7.38
CA SER A 74 -2.46 -5.35 7.65
C SER A 74 -3.42 -4.36 6.97
N ILE A 75 -3.80 -4.65 5.72
CA ILE A 75 -4.76 -3.84 4.95
C ILE A 75 -6.17 -3.97 5.52
N ASN A 76 -6.56 -5.17 5.96
CA ASN A 76 -7.85 -5.39 6.62
C ASN A 76 -7.98 -4.59 7.92
N GLN A 77 -6.91 -4.55 8.73
CA GLN A 77 -6.88 -3.75 9.95
C GLN A 77 -6.96 -2.24 9.66
N TYR A 78 -6.28 -1.76 8.62
CA TYR A 78 -6.44 -0.39 8.13
C TYR A 78 -7.89 -0.13 7.69
N THR A 79 -8.47 -1.02 6.90
CA THR A 79 -9.85 -0.91 6.39
C THR A 79 -10.86 -0.89 7.53
N ALA A 80 -10.60 -1.64 8.61
CA ALA A 80 -11.40 -1.63 9.84
C ALA A 80 -11.16 -0.40 10.74
N GLY A 81 -10.26 0.51 10.36
CA GLY A 81 -9.98 1.75 11.09
C GLY A 81 -9.08 1.58 12.32
N GLN A 82 -8.36 0.45 12.43
CA GLN A 82 -7.39 0.24 13.51
C GLN A 82 -6.08 1.02 13.28
N PHE A 83 -5.79 1.37 12.03
CA PHE A 83 -4.68 2.20 11.61
C PHE A 83 -5.17 3.39 10.80
N ASP A 84 -4.48 4.51 10.91
CA ASP A 84 -4.74 5.75 10.16
C ASP A 84 -4.19 5.67 8.73
N GLY A 85 -3.18 4.84 8.51
CA GLY A 85 -2.57 4.54 7.24
C GLY A 85 -1.87 3.19 7.26
N CYS A 86 -1.58 2.65 6.09
CA CYS A 86 -0.81 1.41 5.93
C CYS A 86 -0.09 1.39 4.58
N THR A 87 1.02 0.67 4.48
CA THR A 87 1.63 0.41 3.17
C THR A 87 0.85 -0.67 2.44
N MET A 88 0.63 -0.46 1.15
CA MET A 88 -0.03 -1.43 0.27
C MET A 88 0.23 -1.09 -1.20
N THR A 89 0.01 -2.06 -2.07
CA THR A 89 0.11 -1.83 -3.51
C THR A 89 -1.12 -1.10 -4.05
N ASN A 90 -1.01 -0.58 -5.25
CA ASN A 90 -2.09 0.11 -5.95
C ASN A 90 -3.32 -0.79 -6.18
N MET A 91 -3.10 -2.07 -6.49
CA MET A 91 -4.18 -3.03 -6.67
C MET A 91 -4.94 -3.27 -5.37
N ASP A 92 -4.21 -3.55 -4.29
CA ASP A 92 -4.81 -3.89 -3.01
C ASP A 92 -5.50 -2.67 -2.36
N ALA A 93 -4.97 -1.45 -2.60
CA ALA A 93 -5.64 -0.20 -2.21
C ALA A 93 -7.00 -0.01 -2.91
N LEU A 94 -7.09 -0.44 -4.18
CA LEU A 94 -8.34 -0.40 -4.93
C LEU A 94 -9.33 -1.46 -4.47
N THR A 95 -8.87 -2.70 -4.26
CA THR A 95 -9.73 -3.88 -4.08
C THR A 95 -10.15 -4.11 -2.64
N ILE A 96 -9.39 -3.67 -1.65
CA ILE A 96 -9.71 -3.90 -0.24
C ILE A 96 -10.32 -2.64 0.39
N PRO A 97 -9.60 -1.57 0.71
CA PRO A 97 -10.21 -0.41 1.36
C PRO A 97 -11.16 0.35 0.43
N ALA A 98 -10.76 0.65 -0.81
CA ALA A 98 -11.59 1.49 -1.68
C ALA A 98 -12.87 0.78 -2.13
N ALA A 99 -12.81 -0.49 -2.57
CA ALA A 99 -13.99 -1.28 -2.87
C ALA A 99 -14.84 -1.57 -1.62
N GLY A 100 -14.21 -1.67 -0.44
CA GLY A 100 -14.86 -1.75 0.86
C GLY A 100 -15.51 -0.44 1.34
N GLY A 101 -15.39 0.65 0.57
CA GLY A 101 -16.02 1.95 0.85
C GLY A 101 -15.17 2.92 1.68
N VAL A 102 -13.94 2.56 2.05
CA VAL A 102 -13.02 3.43 2.78
C VAL A 102 -12.35 4.41 1.80
N ASP A 103 -12.61 5.71 1.97
CA ASP A 103 -11.99 6.76 1.17
C ASP A 103 -10.51 6.91 1.59
N SER A 104 -9.61 6.53 0.69
CA SER A 104 -8.18 6.39 0.92
C SER A 104 -7.37 7.29 0.00
N THR A 105 -6.27 7.85 0.52
CA THR A 105 -5.33 8.66 -0.24
C THR A 105 -3.97 7.98 -0.28
N ALA A 106 -3.44 7.71 -1.45
CA ALA A 106 -2.04 7.40 -1.68
C ALA A 106 -1.24 8.68 -1.38
N LEU A 107 -0.77 8.78 -0.13
CA LEU A 107 0.00 9.91 0.37
C LEU A 107 1.39 9.96 -0.27
N LEU A 108 2.01 8.78 -0.40
CA LEU A 108 3.32 8.58 -1.02
C LEU A 108 3.22 7.39 -1.97
N VAL A 109 3.76 7.56 -3.16
CA VAL A 109 4.08 6.45 -4.06
C VAL A 109 5.57 6.21 -3.93
N SER A 110 5.96 5.20 -3.14
CA SER A 110 7.36 5.00 -2.76
C SER A 110 8.23 4.53 -3.91
N ASP A 111 7.70 3.63 -4.71
CA ASP A 111 8.39 2.95 -5.78
C ASP A 111 7.43 2.17 -6.68
N PHE A 112 7.97 1.49 -7.67
CA PHE A 112 7.29 0.40 -8.35
C PHE A 112 8.22 -0.81 -8.46
N SER A 113 7.64 -2.00 -8.40
CA SER A 113 8.35 -3.26 -8.56
C SER A 113 8.90 -3.39 -9.98
N ASN A 114 10.18 -3.73 -10.10
CA ASN A 114 10.90 -3.90 -11.37
C ASN A 114 11.84 -5.12 -11.31
N GLY A 115 11.25 -6.28 -11.02
CA GLY A 115 11.94 -7.55 -10.74
C GLY A 115 11.86 -7.97 -9.27
N ASN A 116 11.19 -7.18 -8.39
CA ASN A 116 11.05 -7.47 -6.97
C ASN A 116 9.97 -8.51 -6.67
N ASP A 117 8.92 -8.55 -7.50
CA ASP A 117 7.91 -9.59 -7.52
C ASP A 117 8.23 -10.60 -8.60
N GLY A 118 8.09 -11.90 -8.31
CA GLY A 118 8.46 -12.93 -9.25
C GLY A 118 7.74 -14.26 -9.06
N ILE A 119 7.77 -15.07 -10.11
CA ILE A 119 7.22 -16.42 -10.16
C ILE A 119 8.36 -17.41 -10.27
N VAL A 120 8.42 -18.33 -9.32
CA VAL A 120 9.48 -19.38 -9.26
C VAL A 120 8.85 -20.76 -9.34
N ILE A 121 9.43 -21.62 -10.17
CA ILE A 121 9.05 -23.02 -10.34
C ILE A 121 10.20 -23.92 -9.87
N LYS A 122 9.89 -25.01 -9.17
CA LYS A 122 10.85 -26.10 -8.92
C LYS A 122 11.22 -26.81 -10.20
N GLY A 123 12.50 -26.95 -10.45
CA GLY A 123 13.07 -27.53 -11.66
C GLY A 123 13.94 -26.53 -12.43
N ASN A 124 14.93 -27.05 -13.15
CA ASN A 124 15.82 -26.25 -13.99
C ASN A 124 15.19 -26.04 -15.38
N GLY A 125 15.46 -24.89 -16.01
CA GLY A 125 15.08 -24.61 -17.39
C GLY A 125 13.57 -24.52 -17.61
N LYS A 126 12.81 -24.18 -16.59
CA LYS A 126 11.37 -23.96 -16.65
C LYS A 126 11.01 -22.64 -17.33
N THR A 127 9.81 -22.57 -17.85
CA THR A 127 9.19 -21.40 -18.51
C THR A 127 7.82 -21.11 -17.91
N VAL A 128 7.21 -19.99 -18.24
CA VAL A 128 5.82 -19.68 -17.83
C VAL A 128 4.83 -20.75 -18.30
N ALA A 129 5.05 -21.33 -19.49
CA ALA A 129 4.17 -22.38 -20.03
C ALA A 129 4.14 -23.66 -19.17
N ASP A 130 5.21 -23.92 -18.40
CA ASP A 130 5.27 -25.06 -17.48
C ASP A 130 4.32 -24.92 -16.27
N LEU A 131 3.76 -23.74 -16.02
CA LEU A 131 2.75 -23.53 -14.97
C LEU A 131 1.46 -24.32 -15.24
N LYS A 132 1.21 -24.69 -16.49
CA LYS A 132 0.00 -25.45 -16.86
C LYS A 132 -0.12 -26.74 -16.06
N GLY A 133 -1.25 -26.90 -15.36
CA GLY A 133 -1.55 -28.06 -14.50
C GLY A 133 -0.88 -28.05 -13.14
N MET A 134 -0.08 -27.02 -12.79
CA MET A 134 0.58 -26.92 -11.51
C MET A 134 -0.32 -26.31 -10.43
N ASN A 135 0.04 -26.58 -9.17
CA ASN A 135 -0.37 -25.78 -8.03
C ASN A 135 0.59 -24.59 -7.90
N VAL A 136 0.06 -23.38 -7.89
CA VAL A 136 0.82 -22.14 -7.69
C VAL A 136 0.40 -21.52 -6.34
N ASN A 137 1.32 -21.48 -5.39
CA ASN A 137 1.08 -20.89 -4.10
C ASN A 137 1.39 -19.40 -4.15
N LEU A 138 0.48 -18.58 -3.66
CA LEU A 138 0.61 -17.12 -3.61
C LEU A 138 -0.39 -16.53 -2.61
N VAL A 139 -0.25 -15.26 -2.29
CA VAL A 139 -1.29 -14.51 -1.57
C VAL A 139 -2.43 -14.26 -2.56
N GLU A 140 -3.51 -15.04 -2.44
CA GLU A 140 -4.63 -15.02 -3.38
C GLU A 140 -5.33 -13.66 -3.38
N LEU A 141 -5.75 -13.20 -4.56
CA LEU A 141 -6.45 -11.93 -4.79
C LEU A 141 -5.63 -10.68 -4.42
N SER A 142 -4.31 -10.81 -4.26
CA SER A 142 -3.36 -9.72 -4.06
C SER A 142 -2.58 -9.40 -5.34
N VAL A 143 -1.62 -8.48 -5.22
CA VAL A 143 -0.65 -8.15 -6.26
C VAL A 143 0.08 -9.37 -6.84
N SER A 144 0.35 -10.41 -6.03
CA SER A 144 0.96 -11.66 -6.52
C SER A 144 0.03 -12.40 -7.49
N HIS A 145 -1.27 -12.36 -7.26
CA HIS A 145 -2.26 -12.93 -8.18
C HIS A 145 -2.31 -12.13 -9.50
N TYR A 146 -2.24 -10.79 -9.41
CA TYR A 146 -2.13 -9.93 -10.58
C TYR A 146 -0.88 -10.27 -11.42
N LEU A 147 0.29 -10.43 -10.78
CA LEU A 147 1.53 -10.81 -11.47
C LEU A 147 1.39 -12.18 -12.19
N LEU A 148 0.76 -13.16 -11.51
CA LEU A 148 0.49 -14.46 -12.14
C LEU A 148 -0.39 -14.31 -13.38
N ALA A 149 -1.48 -13.56 -13.31
CA ALA A 149 -2.35 -13.34 -14.47
C ALA A 149 -1.59 -12.69 -15.64
N ARG A 150 -0.77 -11.66 -15.36
CA ARG A 150 0.06 -11.01 -16.37
C ARG A 150 1.09 -11.97 -17.00
N ALA A 151 1.64 -12.91 -16.21
CA ALA A 151 2.52 -13.95 -16.73
C ALA A 151 1.77 -14.92 -17.65
N LEU A 152 0.59 -15.38 -17.25
CA LEU A 152 -0.26 -16.28 -18.03
C LEU A 152 -0.68 -15.67 -19.37
N ASP A 153 -1.07 -14.38 -19.38
CA ASP A 153 -1.37 -13.62 -20.59
C ASP A 153 -0.22 -13.66 -21.62
N SER A 154 1.04 -13.68 -21.15
CA SER A 154 2.22 -13.66 -22.02
C SER A 154 2.41 -14.95 -22.84
N VAL A 155 1.70 -16.03 -22.49
CA VAL A 155 1.80 -17.35 -23.13
C VAL A 155 0.42 -17.95 -23.49
N ASP A 156 -0.62 -17.11 -23.56
CA ASP A 156 -1.99 -17.52 -23.89
C ASP A 156 -2.56 -18.60 -22.94
N LEU A 157 -2.12 -18.63 -21.67
CA LEU A 157 -2.70 -19.45 -20.61
C LEU A 157 -3.73 -18.64 -19.83
N GLN A 158 -4.63 -19.36 -19.17
CA GLN A 158 -5.64 -18.81 -18.29
C GLN A 158 -5.54 -19.44 -16.90
N GLU A 159 -6.05 -18.78 -15.88
CA GLU A 159 -6.02 -19.27 -14.51
C GLU A 159 -6.67 -20.65 -14.35
N LYS A 160 -7.71 -20.97 -15.14
CA LYS A 160 -8.32 -22.31 -15.15
C LYS A 160 -7.36 -23.44 -15.63
N ASP A 161 -6.23 -23.10 -16.24
CA ASP A 161 -5.22 -24.06 -16.70
C ASP A 161 -4.27 -24.52 -15.58
N LEU A 162 -4.39 -23.96 -14.37
CA LEU A 162 -3.61 -24.27 -13.18
C LEU A 162 -4.49 -24.20 -11.92
N LYS A 163 -3.91 -24.38 -10.74
CA LYS A 163 -4.62 -24.23 -9.48
C LYS A 163 -3.89 -23.24 -8.57
N VAL A 164 -4.53 -22.13 -8.26
CA VAL A 164 -4.06 -21.18 -7.25
C VAL A 164 -4.31 -21.77 -5.85
N ILE A 165 -3.32 -21.65 -4.99
CA ILE A 165 -3.37 -22.07 -3.58
C ILE A 165 -3.05 -20.86 -2.72
N ASN A 166 -4.04 -20.37 -1.99
CA ASN A 166 -3.83 -19.27 -1.07
C ASN A 166 -2.81 -19.62 0.01
N THR A 167 -1.79 -18.79 0.12
CA THR A 167 -0.69 -18.96 1.09
C THR A 167 -0.24 -17.59 1.55
N SER A 168 -0.26 -17.34 2.86
CA SER A 168 0.23 -16.10 3.44
C SER A 168 1.69 -15.85 3.09
N ASP A 169 2.06 -14.58 2.92
CA ASP A 169 3.45 -14.15 2.70
C ASP A 169 4.36 -14.59 3.85
N ALA A 170 3.85 -14.59 5.09
CA ALA A 170 4.59 -15.10 6.26
C ALA A 170 4.97 -16.58 6.13
N ASP A 171 4.18 -17.38 5.43
CA ASP A 171 4.34 -18.84 5.31
C ASP A 171 4.96 -19.29 3.98
N ILE A 172 5.02 -18.42 2.96
CA ILE A 172 5.34 -18.80 1.57
C ILE A 172 6.73 -19.45 1.43
N SER A 173 7.75 -18.91 2.12
CA SER A 173 9.11 -19.46 2.10
C SER A 173 9.20 -20.86 2.78
N ALA A 174 8.45 -21.07 3.86
CA ALA A 174 8.36 -22.35 4.53
C ALA A 174 7.58 -23.37 3.69
N ALA A 175 6.45 -22.96 3.11
CA ALA A 175 5.64 -23.79 2.22
C ALA A 175 6.43 -24.27 1.01
N PHE A 176 7.26 -23.41 0.39
CA PHE A 176 8.09 -23.79 -0.75
C PHE A 176 9.11 -24.89 -0.43
N ASN A 177 9.50 -25.09 0.82
CA ASN A 177 10.41 -26.19 1.22
C ASN A 177 9.75 -27.56 1.20
N THR A 178 8.42 -27.65 1.09
CA THR A 178 7.68 -28.91 1.04
C THR A 178 7.57 -29.43 -0.39
N ASP A 179 7.52 -30.75 -0.57
CA ASP A 179 7.35 -31.38 -1.90
C ASP A 179 5.98 -31.09 -2.53
N ALA A 180 5.01 -30.67 -1.73
CA ALA A 180 3.65 -30.36 -2.19
C ALA A 180 3.57 -29.05 -3.00
N VAL A 181 4.50 -28.12 -2.78
CA VAL A 181 4.55 -26.83 -3.47
C VAL A 181 5.47 -26.94 -4.69
N GLN A 182 4.92 -26.66 -5.87
CA GLN A 182 5.65 -26.76 -7.15
C GLN A 182 6.08 -25.40 -7.67
N ALA A 183 5.25 -24.38 -7.48
CA ALA A 183 5.49 -23.02 -7.92
C ALA A 183 4.96 -22.02 -6.89
N VAL A 184 5.60 -20.85 -6.84
CA VAL A 184 5.16 -19.73 -5.98
C VAL A 184 5.22 -18.43 -6.76
N THR A 185 4.34 -17.49 -6.38
CA THR A 185 4.45 -16.07 -6.73
C THR A 185 4.60 -15.28 -5.45
N THR A 186 5.66 -14.50 -5.33
CA THR A 186 5.98 -13.73 -4.12
C THR A 186 6.94 -12.57 -4.44
N TRP A 187 7.36 -11.83 -3.42
CA TRP A 187 8.25 -10.67 -3.51
C TRP A 187 9.46 -10.77 -2.58
N ASN A 188 10.41 -9.84 -2.71
CA ASN A 188 11.57 -9.78 -1.82
C ASN A 188 11.20 -9.24 -0.42
N PRO A 189 11.75 -9.87 0.65
CA PRO A 189 12.90 -10.77 0.65
C PRO A 189 12.60 -12.26 0.35
N MET A 190 11.34 -12.72 0.46
CA MET A 190 10.99 -14.15 0.28
C MET A 190 11.39 -14.68 -1.11
N LEU A 191 11.23 -13.88 -2.15
CA LEU A 191 11.65 -14.26 -3.51
C LEU A 191 13.15 -14.56 -3.58
N ALA A 192 13.98 -13.73 -2.98
CA ALA A 192 15.43 -13.92 -2.94
C ALA A 192 15.83 -15.21 -2.22
N ASP A 193 15.19 -15.51 -1.08
CA ASP A 193 15.40 -16.75 -0.33
C ASP A 193 15.04 -17.99 -1.16
N ILE A 194 13.94 -17.91 -1.89
CA ILE A 194 13.48 -19.02 -2.73
C ILE A 194 14.40 -19.21 -3.94
N LYS A 195 14.78 -18.11 -4.60
CA LYS A 195 15.70 -18.14 -5.76
C LYS A 195 17.10 -18.64 -5.41
N ALA A 196 17.55 -18.49 -4.17
CA ALA A 196 18.85 -19.00 -3.72
C ALA A 196 18.88 -20.53 -3.59
N LYS A 197 17.73 -21.22 -3.64
CA LYS A 197 17.66 -22.68 -3.52
C LYS A 197 18.12 -23.36 -4.82
N PRO A 198 18.79 -24.54 -4.75
CA PRO A 198 19.16 -25.27 -5.94
C PRO A 198 17.93 -25.85 -6.64
N GLY A 199 18.01 -25.95 -7.96
CA GLY A 199 16.97 -26.62 -8.75
C GLY A 199 15.66 -25.83 -8.86
N VAL A 200 15.73 -24.51 -8.89
CA VAL A 200 14.58 -23.61 -9.13
C VAL A 200 14.83 -22.75 -10.35
N THR A 201 13.77 -22.28 -10.97
CA THR A 201 13.80 -21.32 -12.10
C THR A 201 12.81 -20.21 -11.83
N GLU A 202 13.26 -18.96 -11.84
CA GLU A 202 12.39 -17.80 -11.98
C GLU A 202 11.92 -17.72 -13.44
N VAL A 203 10.62 -17.74 -13.65
CA VAL A 203 10.03 -17.83 -15.00
C VAL A 203 9.43 -16.51 -15.47
N PHE A 204 9.06 -15.64 -14.53
CA PHE A 204 8.50 -14.32 -14.79
C PHE A 204 8.73 -13.41 -13.59
N ASP A 205 8.94 -12.13 -13.82
CA ASP A 205 9.05 -11.12 -12.79
C ASP A 205 8.45 -9.78 -13.24
N SER A 206 8.28 -8.85 -12.31
CA SER A 206 7.65 -7.55 -12.51
C SER A 206 8.40 -6.62 -13.47
N SER A 207 9.67 -6.91 -13.82
CA SER A 207 10.40 -6.16 -14.86
C SER A 207 9.78 -6.30 -16.26
N LYS A 208 8.92 -7.31 -16.45
CA LYS A 208 8.17 -7.53 -17.69
C LYS A 208 6.92 -6.65 -17.80
N ILE A 209 6.51 -6.05 -16.68
CA ILE A 209 5.34 -5.17 -16.55
C ILE A 209 5.70 -3.90 -15.75
N PRO A 210 6.74 -3.14 -16.13
CA PRO A 210 7.27 -2.05 -15.34
C PRO A 210 6.20 -0.98 -15.09
N GLY A 211 6.11 -0.53 -13.82
CA GLY A 211 5.15 0.50 -13.39
C GLY A 211 3.71 0.01 -13.23
N GLU A 212 3.42 -1.29 -13.36
CA GLU A 212 2.08 -1.84 -13.09
C GLU A 212 1.88 -2.20 -11.60
N ILE A 213 2.91 -2.65 -10.90
CA ILE A 213 2.91 -2.91 -9.45
C ILE A 213 3.55 -1.71 -8.75
N ILE A 214 2.73 -0.95 -8.05
CA ILE A 214 3.09 0.34 -7.45
C ILE A 214 2.93 0.26 -5.94
N ASP A 215 3.96 0.63 -5.20
CA ASP A 215 4.01 0.57 -3.76
C ASP A 215 3.74 1.93 -3.13
N MET A 216 2.91 1.97 -2.08
CA MET A 216 2.38 3.21 -1.54
C MET A 216 2.29 3.19 -0.01
N MET A 217 2.40 4.37 0.61
CA MET A 217 1.79 4.65 1.92
C MET A 217 0.40 5.25 1.67
N VAL A 218 -0.62 4.52 2.07
CA VAL A 218 -2.02 4.91 1.96
C VAL A 218 -2.53 5.37 3.31
N VAL A 219 -3.24 6.49 3.34
CA VAL A 219 -3.81 7.07 4.57
C VAL A 219 -5.29 7.39 4.35
N ASN A 220 -6.11 7.23 5.39
CA ASN A 220 -7.51 7.59 5.34
C ASN A 220 -7.68 9.07 4.94
N THR A 221 -8.47 9.34 3.91
CA THR A 221 -8.62 10.68 3.34
C THR A 221 -9.17 11.68 4.35
N GLN A 222 -10.15 11.29 5.18
CA GLN A 222 -10.70 12.18 6.18
C GLN A 222 -9.68 12.49 7.28
N THR A 223 -8.90 11.48 7.70
CA THR A 223 -7.81 11.69 8.66
C THR A 223 -6.80 12.72 8.16
N LEU A 224 -6.39 12.66 6.87
CA LEU A 224 -5.48 13.65 6.29
C LEU A 224 -6.09 15.05 6.21
N LYS A 225 -7.38 15.16 5.88
CA LYS A 225 -8.09 16.45 5.83
C LYS A 225 -8.17 17.11 7.19
N ASP A 226 -8.49 16.33 8.21
CA ASP A 226 -8.64 16.83 9.57
C ASP A 226 -7.28 17.11 10.25
N ASN A 227 -6.23 16.38 9.80
CA ASN A 227 -4.90 16.40 10.41
C ASN A 227 -3.80 16.48 9.33
N PRO A 228 -3.64 17.60 8.62
CA PRO A 228 -2.61 17.74 7.58
C PRO A 228 -1.17 17.62 8.14
N ALA A 229 -1.00 17.76 9.46
CA ALA A 229 0.25 17.53 10.17
C ALA A 229 0.76 16.08 9.97
N LEU A 230 -0.16 15.09 9.96
CA LEU A 230 0.18 13.68 9.72
C LEU A 230 0.83 13.48 8.34
N GLY A 231 0.18 14.01 7.29
CA GLY A 231 0.72 13.89 5.93
C GLY A 231 2.09 14.55 5.79
N LYS A 232 2.29 15.74 6.37
CA LYS A 232 3.58 16.43 6.36
C LYS A 232 4.67 15.65 7.10
N ALA A 233 4.34 15.10 8.27
CA ALA A 233 5.31 14.35 9.08
C ALA A 233 5.73 13.04 8.40
N LEU A 234 4.79 12.27 7.88
CA LEU A 234 5.09 11.01 7.16
C LEU A 234 5.91 11.29 5.90
N THR A 235 5.52 12.29 5.10
CA THR A 235 6.26 12.68 3.89
C THR A 235 7.68 13.12 4.20
N GLY A 236 7.86 13.93 5.24
CA GLY A 236 9.17 14.40 5.66
C GLY A 236 10.07 13.25 6.17
N ALA A 237 9.52 12.35 6.99
CA ALA A 237 10.25 11.19 7.51
C ALA A 237 10.68 10.26 6.38
N TRP A 238 9.81 10.00 5.42
CA TRP A 238 10.12 9.18 4.25
C TRP A 238 11.29 9.74 3.45
N PHE A 239 11.19 11.01 3.00
CA PHE A 239 12.23 11.60 2.16
C PHE A 239 13.56 11.79 2.88
N GLU A 240 13.58 11.95 4.20
CA GLU A 240 14.83 11.97 4.95
C GLU A 240 15.54 10.63 4.89
N VAL A 241 14.83 9.50 5.01
CA VAL A 241 15.42 8.17 4.95
C VAL A 241 15.87 7.81 3.54
N VAL A 242 15.01 8.01 2.52
CA VAL A 242 15.39 7.63 1.15
C VAL A 242 16.51 8.51 0.58
N ALA A 243 16.61 9.76 1.01
CA ALA A 243 17.75 10.63 0.68
C ALA A 243 19.04 10.11 1.33
N LEU A 244 18.96 9.59 2.56
CA LEU A 244 20.10 8.96 3.23
C LEU A 244 20.55 7.69 2.50
N MET A 245 19.61 6.84 2.07
CA MET A 245 19.88 5.62 1.31
C MET A 245 20.57 5.91 -0.03
N GLY A 246 20.16 6.98 -0.71
CA GLY A 246 20.73 7.42 -1.98
C GLY A 246 22.10 8.11 -1.85
N ASN A 247 22.57 8.39 -0.63
CA ASN A 247 23.84 9.09 -0.39
C ASN A 247 24.98 8.08 -0.19
N PRO A 248 26.03 8.08 -1.04
CA PRO A 248 27.19 7.20 -0.91
C PRO A 248 28.11 7.68 0.23
N SER A 249 27.61 7.70 1.46
CA SER A 249 28.33 8.10 2.68
C SER A 249 28.34 6.97 3.70
N ALA A 250 29.22 7.05 4.69
CA ALA A 250 29.24 6.08 5.78
C ALA A 250 27.87 5.98 6.51
N SER A 251 27.15 7.09 6.66
CA SER A 251 25.81 7.09 7.25
C SER A 251 24.76 6.45 6.36
N GLY A 252 24.83 6.66 5.04
CA GLY A 252 23.94 5.99 4.09
C GLY A 252 24.19 4.48 4.05
N GLU A 253 25.46 4.06 4.07
CA GLU A 253 25.80 2.63 4.10
C GLU A 253 25.37 1.97 5.42
N ALA A 254 25.55 2.64 6.57
CA ALA A 254 25.06 2.16 7.86
C ALA A 254 23.52 2.04 7.91
N ALA A 255 22.79 2.94 7.26
CA ALA A 255 21.35 2.85 7.14
C ALA A 255 20.92 1.62 6.32
N LEU A 256 21.56 1.38 5.19
CA LEU A 256 21.32 0.19 4.35
C LEU A 256 21.68 -1.11 5.09
N GLU A 257 22.78 -1.11 5.86
CA GLU A 257 23.17 -2.27 6.68
C GLU A 257 22.17 -2.57 7.80
N HIS A 258 21.62 -1.52 8.43
CA HIS A 258 20.55 -1.67 9.42
C HIS A 258 19.30 -2.33 8.81
N MET A 259 18.82 -1.78 7.68
CA MET A 259 17.66 -2.31 6.97
C MET A 259 17.89 -3.75 6.48
N ALA A 260 19.10 -4.07 6.00
CA ALA A 260 19.47 -5.42 5.61
C ALA A 260 19.31 -6.42 6.76
N LYS A 261 19.82 -6.09 7.95
CA LYS A 261 19.66 -6.93 9.14
C LYS A 261 18.20 -7.09 9.54
N ALA A 262 17.44 -6.00 9.51
CA ALA A 262 16.02 -6.00 9.88
C ALA A 262 15.17 -6.82 8.88
N SER A 263 15.57 -6.89 7.60
CA SER A 263 14.94 -7.73 6.58
C SER A 263 15.47 -9.18 6.53
N GLY A 264 16.40 -9.54 7.42
CA GLY A 264 16.94 -10.91 7.53
C GLY A 264 18.01 -11.26 6.51
N THR A 265 18.68 -10.28 5.88
CA THR A 265 19.75 -10.48 4.89
C THR A 265 21.01 -9.68 5.24
N ASP A 266 22.06 -9.83 4.45
CA ASP A 266 23.24 -8.96 4.52
C ASP A 266 23.12 -7.73 3.60
N LEU A 267 24.07 -6.80 3.73
CA LEU A 267 24.09 -5.57 2.95
C LEU A 267 24.12 -5.83 1.43
N ALA A 268 24.84 -6.84 0.97
CA ALA A 268 24.94 -7.18 -0.45
C ALA A 268 23.61 -7.72 -0.96
N GLY A 269 22.97 -8.62 -0.22
CA GLY A 269 21.64 -9.17 -0.51
C GLY A 269 20.57 -8.08 -0.53
N PHE A 270 20.58 -7.18 0.45
CA PHE A 270 19.61 -6.07 0.48
C PHE A 270 19.77 -5.10 -0.70
N LYS A 271 21.01 -4.73 -1.03
CA LYS A 271 21.30 -3.92 -2.23
C LYS A 271 20.85 -4.61 -3.51
N ALA A 272 21.01 -5.93 -3.61
CA ALA A 272 20.51 -6.71 -4.76
C ALA A 272 18.98 -6.70 -4.84
N GLN A 273 18.29 -6.80 -3.71
CA GLN A 273 16.81 -6.69 -3.65
C GLN A 273 16.34 -5.28 -4.03
N LEU A 274 16.97 -4.23 -3.50
CA LEU A 274 16.66 -2.84 -3.87
C LEU A 274 16.90 -2.55 -5.35
N ALA A 275 17.86 -3.20 -5.99
CA ALA A 275 18.12 -3.05 -7.43
C ALA A 275 16.96 -3.56 -8.31
N THR A 276 16.05 -4.37 -7.74
CA THR A 276 14.83 -4.85 -8.39
C THR A 276 13.58 -4.01 -8.06
N THR A 277 13.80 -2.86 -7.41
CA THR A 277 12.76 -1.89 -7.04
C THR A 277 13.13 -0.53 -7.60
N GLN A 278 12.23 0.10 -8.36
CA GLN A 278 12.44 1.47 -8.83
C GLN A 278 12.04 2.45 -7.71
N LEU A 279 12.90 2.56 -6.71
CA LEU A 279 12.69 3.45 -5.56
C LEU A 279 12.87 4.93 -5.97
N PHE A 280 11.97 5.81 -5.54
CA PHE A 280 12.07 7.26 -5.76
C PHE A 280 12.85 7.91 -4.62
N HIS A 281 14.14 8.16 -4.86
CA HIS A 281 15.06 8.74 -3.87
C HIS A 281 14.85 10.24 -3.61
N THR A 282 14.13 10.93 -4.48
CA THR A 282 13.89 12.36 -4.36
C THR A 282 12.40 12.69 -4.48
N PRO A 283 11.93 13.78 -3.83
CA PRO A 283 10.55 14.24 -4.00
C PRO A 283 10.19 14.51 -5.47
N GLN A 284 11.12 15.01 -6.28
CA GLN A 284 10.87 15.28 -7.69
C GLN A 284 10.60 14.02 -8.49
N GLN A 285 11.37 12.94 -8.27
CA GLN A 285 11.13 11.66 -8.96
C GLN A 285 9.74 11.10 -8.66
N MET A 286 9.34 11.12 -7.39
CA MET A 286 8.00 10.69 -6.98
C MET A 286 6.91 11.59 -7.59
N LEU A 287 7.12 12.90 -7.57
CA LEU A 287 6.18 13.87 -8.15
C LEU A 287 6.00 13.64 -9.66
N ASP A 288 7.09 13.42 -10.38
CA ASP A 288 7.06 13.16 -11.81
C ASP A 288 6.27 11.89 -12.13
N PHE A 289 6.42 10.83 -11.32
CA PHE A 289 5.67 9.59 -11.48
C PHE A 289 4.17 9.79 -11.18
N VAL A 290 3.83 10.46 -10.07
CA VAL A 290 2.41 10.69 -9.68
C VAL A 290 1.70 11.59 -10.69
N ASN A 291 2.42 12.52 -11.32
CA ASN A 291 1.89 13.38 -12.36
C ASN A 291 1.91 12.74 -13.76
N SER A 292 2.47 11.54 -13.90
CA SER A 292 2.58 10.87 -15.19
C SER A 292 1.20 10.51 -15.76
N PRO A 293 0.97 10.71 -17.08
CA PRO A 293 -0.24 10.25 -17.74
C PRO A 293 -0.36 8.71 -17.82
N GLU A 294 0.71 7.98 -17.50
CA GLU A 294 0.68 6.51 -17.48
C GLU A 294 0.02 5.96 -16.21
N LEU A 295 0.12 6.64 -15.07
CA LEU A 295 -0.48 6.18 -13.82
C LEU A 295 -2.01 5.94 -13.93
N PRO A 296 -2.84 6.86 -14.49
CA PRO A 296 -4.25 6.56 -14.71
C PRO A 296 -4.49 5.37 -15.65
N LYS A 297 -3.65 5.16 -16.67
CA LYS A 297 -3.78 4.02 -17.59
C LYS A 297 -3.43 2.68 -16.91
N THR A 298 -2.40 2.69 -16.06
CA THR A 298 -2.09 1.53 -15.22
C THR A 298 -3.27 1.16 -14.33
N MET A 299 -3.88 2.16 -13.68
CA MET A 299 -5.05 1.92 -12.83
C MET A 299 -6.29 1.46 -13.61
N ASP A 300 -6.44 1.84 -14.88
CA ASP A 300 -7.50 1.29 -15.75
C ASP A 300 -7.28 -0.22 -15.99
N LYS A 301 -6.03 -0.68 -16.21
CA LYS A 301 -5.72 -2.12 -16.35
C LYS A 301 -5.98 -2.87 -15.03
N VAL A 302 -5.51 -2.32 -13.91
CA VAL A 302 -5.72 -2.90 -12.58
C VAL A 302 -7.20 -3.02 -12.26
N SER A 303 -8.00 -1.99 -12.56
CA SER A 303 -9.47 -2.02 -12.40
C SER A 303 -10.13 -3.10 -13.27
N GLY A 304 -9.68 -3.26 -14.50
CA GLY A 304 -10.14 -4.31 -15.41
C GLY A 304 -9.94 -5.70 -14.81
N PHE A 305 -8.69 -6.00 -14.44
CA PHE A 305 -8.33 -7.25 -13.76
C PHE A 305 -9.16 -7.47 -12.49
N SER A 306 -9.24 -6.45 -11.65
CA SER A 306 -9.96 -6.55 -10.38
C SER A 306 -11.46 -6.85 -10.58
N PHE A 307 -12.07 -6.29 -11.61
CA PHE A 307 -13.46 -6.58 -11.96
C PHE A 307 -13.63 -8.01 -12.47
N GLU A 308 -12.78 -8.47 -13.39
CA GLU A 308 -12.81 -9.82 -13.96
C GLU A 308 -12.68 -10.92 -12.91
N HIS A 309 -11.94 -10.63 -11.80
CA HIS A 309 -11.77 -11.53 -10.65
C HIS A 309 -12.77 -11.28 -9.50
N GLY A 310 -13.77 -10.40 -9.71
CA GLY A 310 -14.80 -10.14 -8.70
C GLY A 310 -14.35 -9.33 -7.48
N LEU A 311 -13.15 -8.70 -7.54
CA LEU A 311 -12.52 -8.01 -6.40
C LEU A 311 -13.14 -6.64 -6.10
N LEU A 312 -13.92 -6.08 -7.03
CA LEU A 312 -14.62 -4.82 -6.80
C LEU A 312 -15.96 -4.99 -6.08
N GLY A 313 -16.24 -6.21 -5.60
CA GLY A 313 -17.45 -6.57 -4.88
C GLY A 313 -18.61 -6.99 -5.80
N GLN A 314 -19.57 -7.74 -5.24
CA GLN A 314 -20.70 -8.31 -6.00
C GLN A 314 -21.64 -7.27 -6.61
N ALA A 315 -21.63 -6.04 -6.10
CA ALA A 315 -22.45 -4.95 -6.61
C ALA A 315 -21.83 -4.24 -7.82
N ALA A 316 -20.56 -4.48 -8.12
CA ALA A 316 -19.86 -3.90 -9.27
C ALA A 316 -20.45 -4.44 -10.58
N LYS A 317 -20.82 -3.54 -11.47
CA LYS A 317 -21.39 -3.88 -12.78
C LYS A 317 -20.34 -3.94 -13.88
N ASP A 318 -19.25 -3.22 -13.67
CA ASP A 318 -18.09 -3.12 -14.56
C ASP A 318 -16.87 -2.64 -13.79
N SER A 319 -15.73 -2.52 -14.46
CA SER A 319 -14.45 -2.08 -13.87
C SER A 319 -14.46 -0.62 -13.36
N SER A 320 -15.49 0.16 -13.66
CA SER A 320 -15.60 1.55 -13.21
C SER A 320 -16.26 1.72 -11.83
N ALA A 321 -16.62 0.64 -11.14
CA ALA A 321 -17.39 0.67 -9.90
C ALA A 321 -16.78 1.51 -8.78
N VAL A 322 -15.45 1.61 -8.73
CA VAL A 322 -14.70 2.44 -7.78
C VAL A 322 -14.10 3.64 -8.49
N GLY A 323 -14.38 4.84 -7.99
CA GLY A 323 -13.80 6.07 -8.50
C GLY A 323 -12.39 6.31 -7.96
N MET A 324 -11.52 6.76 -8.85
CA MET A 324 -10.14 7.14 -8.54
C MET A 324 -9.86 8.56 -9.04
N SER A 325 -9.09 9.35 -8.27
CA SER A 325 -8.62 10.67 -8.68
C SER A 325 -7.11 10.75 -8.74
N PHE A 326 -6.61 11.51 -9.69
CA PHE A 326 -5.21 11.69 -9.99
C PHE A 326 -4.88 13.18 -10.11
N ALA A 327 -3.59 13.48 -10.26
CA ALA A 327 -3.14 14.83 -10.58
C ALA A 327 -3.88 15.42 -11.80
N HIS A 328 -3.86 16.75 -11.93
CA HIS A 328 -4.48 17.48 -13.04
C HIS A 328 -5.99 17.24 -13.20
N GLU A 329 -6.70 17.00 -12.07
CA GLU A 329 -8.16 16.76 -12.03
C GLU A 329 -8.63 15.55 -12.86
N ILE A 330 -7.70 14.64 -13.19
CA ILE A 330 -8.04 13.41 -13.89
C ILE A 330 -8.81 12.49 -12.94
N THR A 331 -9.91 11.94 -13.43
CA THR A 331 -10.70 10.91 -12.71
C THR A 331 -10.86 9.68 -13.58
N ARG A 332 -10.87 8.50 -12.95
CA ARG A 332 -11.23 7.21 -13.53
C ARG A 332 -12.31 6.55 -12.68
N GLY A 333 -13.13 5.71 -13.28
CA GLY A 333 -14.23 5.05 -12.59
C GLY A 333 -15.37 5.98 -12.22
N ASP A 334 -16.19 5.56 -11.26
CA ASP A 334 -17.40 6.27 -10.83
C ASP A 334 -17.05 7.51 -9.99
N LYS A 335 -17.27 8.69 -10.54
CA LYS A 335 -17.09 9.97 -9.84
C LYS A 335 -17.98 10.13 -8.60
N GLY A 336 -19.11 9.43 -8.56
CA GLY A 336 -20.01 9.41 -7.41
C GLY A 336 -19.53 8.50 -6.27
N ASN A 337 -18.59 7.59 -6.56
CA ASN A 337 -17.99 6.66 -5.60
C ASN A 337 -16.45 6.79 -5.55
N LEU A 338 -15.96 8.02 -5.38
CA LEU A 338 -14.53 8.33 -5.34
C LEU A 338 -13.91 7.86 -4.03
N LYS A 339 -13.08 6.79 -4.08
CA LYS A 339 -12.54 6.10 -2.91
C LYS A 339 -11.03 5.92 -2.89
N LEU A 340 -10.34 6.14 -4.00
CA LEU A 340 -8.88 6.11 -4.05
C LEU A 340 -8.34 7.38 -4.70
N ARG A 341 -7.40 8.03 -4.03
CA ARG A 341 -6.84 9.32 -4.45
C ARG A 341 -5.33 9.24 -4.53
N PHE A 342 -4.77 9.62 -5.65
CA PHE A 342 -3.33 9.85 -5.82
C PHE A 342 -3.09 11.36 -5.68
N ASP A 343 -2.74 11.81 -4.47
CA ASP A 343 -2.60 13.23 -4.14
C ASP A 343 -1.14 13.66 -4.16
N PRO A 344 -0.70 14.48 -5.14
CA PRO A 344 0.67 14.97 -5.20
C PRO A 344 0.97 16.09 -4.18
N GLY A 345 -0.01 16.59 -3.46
CA GLY A 345 0.10 17.83 -2.68
C GLY A 345 1.21 17.80 -1.62
N TYR A 346 1.33 16.72 -0.86
CA TYR A 346 2.38 16.60 0.16
C TYR A 346 3.76 16.39 -0.46
N VAL A 347 3.85 15.65 -1.55
CA VAL A 347 5.10 15.47 -2.31
C VAL A 347 5.53 16.80 -2.94
N GLN A 348 4.60 17.57 -3.47
CA GLN A 348 4.85 18.93 -3.98
C GLN A 348 5.38 19.86 -2.86
N MET A 349 4.85 19.75 -1.64
CA MET A 349 5.40 20.49 -0.49
C MET A 349 6.86 20.11 -0.20
N ALA A 350 7.22 18.83 -0.37
CA ALA A 350 8.60 18.38 -0.22
C ALA A 350 9.52 18.97 -1.30
N VAL A 351 9.08 18.97 -2.56
CA VAL A 351 9.81 19.59 -3.68
C VAL A 351 10.03 21.07 -3.42
N ASP A 352 9.01 21.77 -2.93
CA ASP A 352 9.05 23.22 -2.65
C ASP A 352 9.83 23.58 -1.36
N GLY A 353 10.32 22.58 -0.59
CA GLY A 353 10.96 22.82 0.71
C GLY A 353 10.02 23.39 1.78
N LYS A 354 8.74 23.05 1.74
CA LYS A 354 7.67 23.55 2.64
C LYS A 354 7.24 22.55 3.70
N LEU A 355 7.93 21.43 3.88
CA LEU A 355 7.72 20.48 4.96
C LEU A 355 8.40 20.90 6.26
#